data_9bc0e7550749be00c6d1e4d6b85f9ee7
#
_entry.id   9bc0e7550749be00c6d1e4d6b85f9ee7
#
_cell.length_a   1.000
_cell.length_b   1.000
_cell.length_c   1.000
_cell.angle_alpha   90.00
_cell.angle_beta   90.00
_cell.angle_gamma   90.00
#
_symmetry.space_group_name_H-M   'P 1'
#
loop_
_entity.id
_entity.type
_entity.pdbx_description
1 polymer ?
#
loop_
_entity_poly.entity_id
_entity_poly.type
_entity_poly.pdbx_seq_one_letter_code
_entity_poly.pdbx_strand_id
1 'polypeptide(L)'
;MLNLIKKEIALCMHPTAFIFLFFAVLVFVPNYPYEIIFFFSCLSVFFSCMMTRENGDIAFSCALPVKKEHIPFAKMLVVFGLQCIILLLVGVIGAIKGAVLPAEQYVNQAGISANLVLVGNGAILLGIFNLIFFPCYFKNPDKIGVPFVIGAVVIFLLISVFIALRWATSLYSTTLNGLNSENTGAKLVALVIGIAVYVVLSAVTCKLSMKNFQRVDL
;
A
#
# COMPACT_ATOMS: atom_id res chain seq x y z
N MET A 1 13.90 -19.89 -1.47
CA MET A 1 13.18 -18.62 -1.17
C MET A 1 13.98 -17.37 -1.53
N LEU A 2 15.19 -17.17 -0.98
CA LEU A 2 15.98 -15.96 -1.25
C LEU A 2 16.23 -15.71 -2.75
N ASN A 3 16.52 -16.76 -3.52
CA ASN A 3 16.73 -16.64 -4.96
C ASN A 3 15.46 -16.25 -5.73
N LEU A 4 14.27 -16.69 -5.28
CA LEU A 4 13.00 -16.22 -5.84
C LEU A 4 12.75 -14.75 -5.57
N ILE A 5 13.02 -14.27 -4.35
CA ILE A 5 12.91 -12.84 -3.99
C ILE A 5 13.87 -12.00 -4.83
N LYS A 6 15.14 -12.42 -4.97
CA LYS A 6 16.11 -11.73 -5.82
C LYS A 6 15.64 -11.67 -7.28
N LYS A 7 15.09 -12.77 -7.79
CA LYS A 7 14.50 -12.84 -9.13
C LYS A 7 13.34 -11.87 -9.28
N GLU A 8 12.40 -11.83 -8.33
CA GLU A 8 11.26 -10.90 -8.35
C GLU A 8 11.72 -9.44 -8.39
N ILE A 9 12.73 -9.07 -7.61
CA ILE A 9 13.28 -7.72 -7.62
C ILE A 9 13.97 -7.41 -8.95
N ALA A 10 14.75 -8.34 -9.51
CA ALA A 10 15.56 -8.08 -10.70
C ALA A 10 14.77 -8.13 -12.01
N LEU A 11 13.77 -9.01 -12.12
CA LEU A 11 13.08 -9.29 -13.38
C LEU A 11 11.61 -8.82 -13.42
N CYS A 12 10.96 -8.70 -12.28
CA CYS A 12 9.53 -8.44 -12.23
C CYS A 12 9.18 -7.06 -11.66
N MET A 13 10.13 -6.39 -10.99
CA MET A 13 9.88 -5.06 -10.46
C MET A 13 9.99 -4.01 -11.55
N HIS A 14 8.88 -3.32 -11.82
CA HIS A 14 8.90 -2.23 -12.78
C HIS A 14 9.64 -1.00 -12.21
N PRO A 15 10.44 -0.27 -12.99
CA PRO A 15 11.19 0.92 -12.52
C PRO A 15 10.30 1.99 -11.89
N THR A 16 9.04 2.11 -12.31
CA THR A 16 8.06 3.04 -11.71
C THR A 16 7.80 2.76 -10.23
N ALA A 17 8.04 1.53 -9.75
CA ALA A 17 7.88 1.21 -8.33
C ALA A 17 8.80 2.08 -7.46
N PHE A 18 10.02 2.33 -7.93
CA PHE A 18 10.97 3.23 -7.24
C PHE A 18 10.55 4.69 -7.38
N ILE A 19 10.07 5.10 -8.57
CA ILE A 19 9.59 6.47 -8.80
C ILE A 19 8.43 6.80 -7.85
N PHE A 20 7.50 5.88 -7.65
CA PHE A 20 6.36 6.10 -6.77
C PHE A 20 6.72 6.17 -5.29
N LEU A 21 7.88 5.64 -4.87
CA LEU A 21 8.37 5.88 -3.51
C LEU A 21 8.71 7.36 -3.27
N PHE A 22 9.24 8.06 -4.30
CA PHE A 22 9.51 9.49 -4.19
C PHE A 22 8.24 10.33 -4.05
N PHE A 23 7.06 9.80 -4.38
CA PHE A 23 5.79 10.52 -4.19
C PHE A 23 5.44 10.74 -2.70
N ALA A 24 6.16 10.10 -1.78
CA ALA A 24 6.09 10.48 -0.37
C ALA A 24 6.39 11.97 -0.13
N VAL A 25 7.18 12.61 -1.01
CA VAL A 25 7.48 14.07 -0.97
C VAL A 25 6.23 14.93 -1.21
N LEU A 26 5.17 14.40 -1.84
CA LEU A 26 3.90 15.10 -2.04
C LEU A 26 3.22 15.51 -0.73
N VAL A 27 3.64 14.97 0.40
CA VAL A 27 3.25 15.42 1.75
C VAL A 27 3.53 16.92 1.97
N PHE A 28 4.52 17.51 1.27
CA PHE A 28 4.82 18.95 1.34
C PHE A 28 3.91 19.81 0.45
N VAL A 29 3.14 19.21 -0.45
CA VAL A 29 2.25 19.95 -1.36
C VAL A 29 0.96 20.32 -0.64
N PRO A 30 0.63 21.64 -0.48
CA PRO A 30 -0.44 22.08 0.42
C PRO A 30 -1.86 21.68 -0.02
N ASN A 31 -2.10 21.52 -1.32
CA ASN A 31 -3.45 21.24 -1.88
C ASN A 31 -3.64 19.76 -2.26
N TYR A 32 -2.72 18.89 -1.88
CA TYR A 32 -2.72 17.50 -2.31
C TYR A 32 -3.34 16.58 -1.26
N PRO A 33 -4.33 15.74 -1.61
CA PRO A 33 -4.85 14.73 -0.68
C PRO A 33 -3.80 13.63 -0.47
N TYR A 34 -3.19 13.59 0.71
CA TYR A 34 -2.03 12.73 0.99
C TYR A 34 -2.31 11.23 0.85
N GLU A 35 -3.55 10.79 1.01
CA GLU A 35 -3.94 9.39 0.82
C GLU A 35 -3.72 8.89 -0.60
N ILE A 36 -3.69 9.77 -1.60
CA ILE A 36 -3.42 9.40 -3.00
C ILE A 36 -1.98 8.86 -3.17
N ILE A 37 -1.05 9.20 -2.27
CA ILE A 37 0.30 8.63 -2.25
C ILE A 37 0.24 7.10 -2.16
N PHE A 38 -0.67 6.56 -1.36
CA PHE A 38 -0.86 5.11 -1.21
C PHE A 38 -1.49 4.48 -2.46
N PHE A 39 -2.33 5.23 -3.18
CA PHE A 39 -2.84 4.77 -4.48
C PHE A 39 -1.73 4.61 -5.51
N PHE A 40 -0.74 5.50 -5.55
CA PHE A 40 0.43 5.31 -6.42
C PHE A 40 1.25 4.08 -6.03
N SER A 41 1.30 3.73 -4.77
CA SER A 41 1.89 2.44 -4.35
C SER A 41 1.10 1.25 -4.89
N CYS A 42 -0.24 1.31 -4.91
CA CYS A 42 -1.07 0.28 -5.56
C CYS A 42 -0.83 0.20 -7.07
N LEU A 43 -0.65 1.34 -7.73
CA LEU A 43 -0.32 1.42 -9.15
C LEU A 43 1.05 0.80 -9.46
N SER A 44 2.04 0.94 -8.56
CA SER A 44 3.34 0.29 -8.71
C SER A 44 3.23 -1.25 -8.71
N VAL A 45 2.32 -1.79 -7.89
CA VAL A 45 2.03 -3.23 -7.87
C VAL A 45 1.44 -3.69 -9.20
N PHE A 46 0.51 -2.92 -9.75
CA PHE A 46 -0.09 -3.20 -11.06
C PHE A 46 0.96 -3.26 -12.17
N PHE A 47 1.84 -2.25 -12.28
CA PHE A 47 2.89 -2.23 -13.29
C PHE A 47 3.89 -3.38 -13.10
N SER A 48 4.23 -3.73 -11.86
CA SER A 48 5.10 -4.87 -11.59
C SER A 48 4.46 -6.20 -12.00
N CYS A 49 3.13 -6.34 -11.83
CA CYS A 49 2.41 -7.52 -12.32
C CYS A 49 2.29 -7.54 -13.85
N MET A 50 2.16 -6.38 -14.50
CA MET A 50 2.24 -6.29 -15.97
C MET A 50 3.60 -6.75 -16.50
N MET A 51 4.69 -6.26 -15.90
CA MET A 51 6.05 -6.67 -16.24
C MET A 51 6.24 -8.19 -16.11
N THR A 52 5.70 -8.78 -15.03
CA THR A 52 5.70 -10.24 -14.81
C THR A 52 5.03 -10.99 -15.96
N ARG A 53 3.88 -10.50 -16.43
CA ARG A 53 3.16 -11.11 -17.55
C ARG A 53 3.92 -10.99 -18.86
N GLU A 54 4.43 -9.77 -19.16
CA GLU A 54 5.16 -9.50 -20.40
C GLU A 54 6.45 -10.33 -20.51
N ASN A 55 7.13 -10.54 -19.39
CA ASN A 55 8.35 -11.36 -19.33
C ASN A 55 8.07 -12.88 -19.28
N GLY A 56 6.81 -13.32 -19.26
CA GLY A 56 6.46 -14.75 -19.11
C GLY A 56 6.98 -15.37 -17.81
N ASP A 57 7.22 -14.55 -16.79
CA ASP A 57 7.93 -14.95 -15.57
C ASP A 57 7.22 -16.06 -14.77
N ILE A 58 5.88 -16.07 -14.80
CA ILE A 58 5.11 -17.10 -14.09
C ILE A 58 5.37 -18.48 -14.68
N ALA A 59 5.31 -18.61 -16.02
CA ALA A 59 5.59 -19.86 -16.70
C ALA A 59 7.03 -20.31 -16.45
N PHE A 60 7.99 -19.39 -16.56
CA PHE A 60 9.39 -19.66 -16.22
C PHE A 60 9.55 -20.14 -14.78
N SER A 61 8.91 -19.48 -13.82
CA SER A 61 9.00 -19.84 -12.41
C SER A 61 8.40 -21.21 -12.10
N CYS A 62 7.34 -21.61 -12.82
CA CYS A 62 6.73 -22.94 -12.68
C CYS A 62 7.60 -24.06 -13.25
N ALA A 63 8.49 -23.77 -14.20
CA ALA A 63 9.48 -24.72 -14.73
C ALA A 63 10.66 -24.97 -13.76
N LEU A 64 10.83 -24.11 -12.74
CA LEU A 64 11.89 -24.30 -11.75
C LEU A 64 11.51 -25.39 -10.71
N PRO A 65 12.48 -26.07 -10.10
CA PRO A 65 12.24 -27.09 -9.08
C PRO A 65 11.87 -26.45 -7.74
N VAL A 66 10.77 -25.68 -7.71
CA VAL A 66 10.25 -24.99 -6.53
C VAL A 66 8.78 -25.34 -6.31
N LYS A 67 8.31 -25.27 -5.07
CA LYS A 67 6.89 -25.48 -4.79
C LYS A 67 6.08 -24.31 -5.38
N LYS A 68 4.96 -24.63 -6.07
CA LYS A 68 4.06 -23.63 -6.67
C LYS A 68 3.66 -22.51 -5.71
N GLU A 69 3.43 -22.82 -4.43
CA GLU A 69 3.05 -21.86 -3.40
C GLU A 69 4.11 -20.79 -3.07
N HIS A 70 5.39 -21.09 -3.34
CA HIS A 70 6.49 -20.16 -3.08
C HIS A 70 6.54 -19.01 -4.11
N ILE A 71 5.98 -19.20 -5.31
CA ILE A 71 5.98 -18.19 -6.37
C ILE A 71 5.13 -16.97 -5.97
N PRO A 72 3.82 -17.12 -5.66
CA PRO A 72 3.02 -15.99 -5.20
C PRO A 72 3.54 -15.39 -3.88
N PHE A 73 4.05 -16.23 -2.97
CA PHE A 73 4.56 -15.76 -1.69
C PHE A 73 5.78 -14.84 -1.87
N ALA A 74 6.74 -15.21 -2.75
CA ALA A 74 7.92 -14.38 -3.00
C ALA A 74 7.52 -13.01 -3.59
N LYS A 75 6.59 -12.98 -4.55
CA LYS A 75 6.07 -11.74 -5.13
C LYS A 75 5.40 -10.85 -4.08
N MET A 76 4.50 -11.41 -3.28
CA MET A 76 3.81 -10.67 -2.23
C MET A 76 4.79 -10.12 -1.19
N LEU A 77 5.82 -10.88 -0.83
CA LEU A 77 6.82 -10.43 0.14
C LEU A 77 7.59 -9.19 -0.36
N VAL A 78 7.94 -9.16 -1.65
CA VAL A 78 8.58 -7.99 -2.27
C VAL A 78 7.65 -6.78 -2.24
N VAL A 79 6.37 -6.97 -2.60
CA VAL A 79 5.38 -5.88 -2.57
C VAL A 79 5.15 -5.37 -1.16
N PHE A 80 5.01 -6.24 -0.17
CA PHE A 80 4.86 -5.83 1.24
C PHE A 80 6.09 -5.06 1.74
N GLY A 81 7.29 -5.44 1.31
CA GLY A 81 8.51 -4.69 1.58
C GLY A 81 8.45 -3.27 1.03
N LEU A 82 8.04 -3.08 -0.22
CA LEU A 82 7.86 -1.76 -0.83
C LEU A 82 6.79 -0.94 -0.11
N GLN A 83 5.68 -1.56 0.26
CA GLN A 83 4.60 -0.91 1.00
C GLN A 83 5.04 -0.48 2.41
N CYS A 84 5.84 -1.28 3.09
CA CYS A 84 6.45 -0.87 4.35
C CYS A 84 7.39 0.33 4.17
N ILE A 85 8.18 0.35 3.08
CA ILE A 85 9.07 1.48 2.77
C ILE A 85 8.26 2.76 2.55
N ILE A 86 7.19 2.75 1.77
CA ILE A 86 6.38 3.95 1.53
C ILE A 86 5.70 4.44 2.81
N LEU A 87 5.19 3.54 3.66
CA LEU A 87 4.60 3.89 4.95
C LEU A 87 5.64 4.56 5.87
N LEU A 88 6.85 4.02 5.93
CA LEU A 88 7.96 4.60 6.68
C LEU A 88 8.36 5.98 6.12
N LEU A 89 8.49 6.12 4.80
CA LEU A 89 8.83 7.39 4.15
C LEU A 89 7.78 8.46 4.45
N VAL A 90 6.49 8.14 4.31
CA VAL A 90 5.40 9.09 4.63
C VAL A 90 5.44 9.48 6.11
N GLY A 91 5.70 8.54 7.01
CA GLY A 91 5.83 8.80 8.45
C GLY A 91 7.01 9.71 8.78
N VAL A 92 8.19 9.43 8.22
CA VAL A 92 9.42 10.23 8.42
C VAL A 92 9.27 11.62 7.82
N ILE A 93 8.79 11.73 6.57
CA ILE A 93 8.59 13.02 5.89
C ILE A 93 7.52 13.84 6.61
N GLY A 94 6.45 13.19 7.11
CA GLY A 94 5.42 13.85 7.92
C GLY A 94 5.98 14.39 9.25
N ALA A 95 6.87 13.65 9.90
CA ALA A 95 7.56 14.11 11.10
C ALA A 95 8.50 15.30 10.80
N ILE A 96 9.26 15.24 9.71
CA ILE A 96 10.11 16.36 9.25
C ILE A 96 9.25 17.60 8.95
N LYS A 97 8.12 17.42 8.25
CA LYS A 97 7.18 18.51 7.98
C LYS A 97 6.71 19.18 9.27
N GLY A 98 6.35 18.40 10.30
CA GLY A 98 5.92 18.91 11.59
C GLY A 98 7.01 19.60 12.39
N ALA A 99 8.29 19.32 12.13
CA ALA A 99 9.42 19.97 12.77
C ALA A 99 9.84 21.28 12.06
N VAL A 100 9.62 21.37 10.75
CA VAL A 100 10.11 22.47 9.90
C VAL A 100 9.04 23.54 9.68
N LEU A 101 7.76 23.16 9.53
CA LEU A 101 6.69 24.07 9.20
C LEU A 101 5.94 24.55 10.46
N PRO A 102 5.43 25.81 10.47
CA PRO A 102 4.53 26.30 11.51
C PRO A 102 3.27 25.42 11.62
N ALA A 103 2.69 25.34 12.81
CA ALA A 103 1.49 24.53 13.06
C ALA A 103 0.32 24.86 12.10
N GLU A 104 0.18 26.11 11.69
CA GLU A 104 -0.85 26.58 10.75
C GLU A 104 -0.71 25.98 9.35
N GLN A 105 0.52 25.67 8.92
CA GLN A 105 0.81 25.10 7.61
C GLN A 105 0.94 23.57 7.64
N TYR A 106 0.85 22.96 8.82
CA TYR A 106 0.97 21.51 8.97
C TYR A 106 -0.25 20.78 8.43
N VAL A 107 -1.44 21.30 8.68
CA VAL A 107 -2.69 20.82 8.08
C VAL A 107 -2.81 21.40 6.69
N ASN A 108 -3.01 20.57 5.68
CA ASN A 108 -3.17 21.05 4.32
C ASN A 108 -4.58 21.63 4.06
N GLN A 109 -4.80 22.22 2.88
CA GLN A 109 -6.09 22.81 2.52
C GLN A 109 -7.23 21.75 2.39
N ALA A 110 -6.90 20.48 2.21
CA ALA A 110 -7.87 19.38 2.26
C ALA A 110 -8.21 18.94 3.70
N GLY A 111 -7.70 19.63 4.72
CA GLY A 111 -7.92 19.29 6.11
C GLY A 111 -7.15 18.06 6.60
N ILE A 112 -6.06 17.67 5.91
CA ILE A 112 -5.30 16.46 6.18
C ILE A 112 -3.96 16.82 6.82
N SER A 113 -3.66 16.20 7.96
CA SER A 113 -2.35 16.29 8.61
C SER A 113 -1.46 15.12 8.21
N ALA A 114 -0.17 15.38 8.02
CA ALA A 114 0.83 14.35 7.72
C ALA A 114 1.33 13.67 9.02
N ASN A 115 0.42 13.16 9.81
CA ASN A 115 0.67 12.57 11.12
C ASN A 115 0.61 11.03 11.13
N LEU A 116 0.75 10.42 12.30
CA LEU A 116 0.70 8.96 12.48
C LEU A 116 -0.62 8.34 12.02
N VAL A 117 -1.73 9.10 12.10
CA VAL A 117 -3.05 8.62 11.63
C VAL A 117 -3.06 8.44 10.11
N LEU A 118 -2.41 9.33 9.36
CA LEU A 118 -2.25 9.17 7.90
C LEU A 118 -1.53 7.88 7.55
N VAL A 119 -0.48 7.52 8.29
CA VAL A 119 0.25 6.26 8.09
C VAL A 119 -0.63 5.07 8.41
N GLY A 120 -1.41 5.12 9.50
CA GLY A 120 -2.37 4.08 9.87
C GLY A 120 -3.45 3.88 8.80
N ASN A 121 -4.04 4.97 8.29
CA ASN A 121 -5.00 4.93 7.19
C ASN A 121 -4.38 4.35 5.90
N GLY A 122 -3.14 4.76 5.58
CA GLY A 122 -2.38 4.22 4.47
C GLY A 122 -2.18 2.71 4.58
N ALA A 123 -1.85 2.21 5.76
CA ALA A 123 -1.71 0.78 6.01
C ALA A 123 -3.04 0.03 5.76
N ILE A 124 -4.18 0.57 6.21
CA ILE A 124 -5.50 -0.01 5.94
C ILE A 124 -5.78 -0.05 4.44
N LEU A 125 -5.55 1.07 3.72
CA LEU A 125 -5.77 1.16 2.27
C LEU A 125 -4.95 0.11 1.51
N LEU A 126 -3.65 0.01 1.81
CA LEU A 126 -2.76 -0.97 1.19
C LEU A 126 -3.16 -2.42 1.51
N GLY A 127 -3.56 -2.70 2.75
CA GLY A 127 -4.03 -4.02 3.16
C GLY A 127 -5.29 -4.45 2.40
N ILE A 128 -6.28 -3.56 2.28
CA ILE A 128 -7.52 -3.82 1.54
C ILE A 128 -7.26 -4.00 0.04
N PHE A 129 -6.40 -3.15 -0.55
CA PHE A 129 -6.00 -3.34 -1.94
C PHE A 129 -5.38 -4.71 -2.17
N ASN A 130 -4.44 -5.12 -1.32
CA ASN A 130 -3.77 -6.41 -1.43
C ASN A 130 -4.77 -7.56 -1.35
N LEU A 131 -5.75 -7.48 -0.44
CA LEU A 131 -6.77 -8.52 -0.27
C LEU A 131 -7.68 -8.67 -1.50
N ILE A 132 -7.97 -7.59 -2.20
CA ILE A 132 -8.78 -7.62 -3.42
C ILE A 132 -7.94 -8.05 -4.61
N PHE A 133 -6.76 -7.46 -4.79
CA PHE A 133 -5.97 -7.59 -5.99
C PHE A 133 -5.30 -8.98 -6.11
N PHE A 134 -4.51 -9.40 -5.12
CA PHE A 134 -3.67 -10.58 -5.24
C PHE A 134 -4.43 -11.90 -5.37
N PRO A 135 -5.48 -12.18 -4.58
CA PRO A 135 -6.23 -13.43 -4.75
C PRO A 135 -6.89 -13.55 -6.12
N CYS A 136 -7.36 -12.42 -6.68
CA CYS A 136 -7.92 -12.38 -8.03
C CYS A 136 -6.85 -12.52 -9.10
N TYR A 137 -5.71 -11.83 -8.95
CA TYR A 137 -4.57 -11.91 -9.86
C TYR A 137 -4.02 -13.33 -9.94
N PHE A 138 -3.75 -13.99 -8.82
CA PHE A 138 -3.22 -15.35 -8.79
C PHE A 138 -4.22 -16.44 -9.17
N LYS A 139 -5.50 -16.12 -9.32
CA LYS A 139 -6.50 -16.99 -9.92
C LYS A 139 -6.42 -16.99 -11.44
N ASN A 140 -6.11 -15.85 -12.05
CA ASN A 140 -5.92 -15.69 -13.49
C ASN A 140 -4.86 -14.60 -13.77
N PRO A 141 -3.57 -14.99 -13.82
CA PRO A 141 -2.48 -14.03 -13.94
C PRO A 141 -2.47 -13.21 -15.23
N ASP A 142 -3.16 -13.67 -16.29
CA ASP A 142 -3.24 -12.94 -17.56
C ASP A 142 -4.21 -11.74 -17.48
N LYS A 143 -5.21 -11.81 -16.58
CA LYS A 143 -6.26 -10.79 -16.46
C LYS A 143 -5.97 -9.80 -15.31
N ILE A 144 -4.90 -9.01 -15.44
CA ILE A 144 -4.44 -8.09 -14.39
C ILE A 144 -5.35 -6.87 -14.24
N GLY A 145 -5.93 -6.40 -15.34
CA GLY A 145 -6.69 -5.14 -15.36
C GLY A 145 -7.94 -5.16 -14.49
N VAL A 146 -8.73 -6.24 -14.53
CA VAL A 146 -9.98 -6.34 -13.78
C VAL A 146 -9.75 -6.28 -12.26
N PRO A 147 -8.86 -7.09 -11.65
CA PRO A 147 -8.55 -6.99 -10.23
C PRO A 147 -8.06 -5.59 -9.81
N PHE A 148 -7.27 -4.95 -10.69
CA PHE A 148 -6.76 -3.61 -10.41
C PHE A 148 -7.89 -2.57 -10.40
N VAL A 149 -8.78 -2.57 -11.39
CA VAL A 149 -9.90 -1.62 -11.46
C VAL A 149 -10.81 -1.77 -10.24
N ILE A 150 -11.15 -3.00 -9.86
CA ILE A 150 -11.97 -3.25 -8.66
C ILE A 150 -11.25 -2.72 -7.41
N GLY A 151 -9.98 -3.03 -7.25
CA GLY A 151 -9.16 -2.54 -6.14
C GLY A 151 -9.08 -1.02 -6.11
N ALA A 152 -8.82 -0.38 -7.27
CA ALA A 152 -8.75 1.07 -7.41
C ALA A 152 -10.06 1.76 -7.01
N VAL A 153 -11.21 1.27 -7.49
CA VAL A 153 -12.53 1.83 -7.13
C VAL A 153 -12.75 1.76 -5.61
N VAL A 154 -12.46 0.61 -4.98
CA VAL A 154 -12.62 0.45 -3.54
C VAL A 154 -11.68 1.41 -2.78
N ILE A 155 -10.42 1.56 -3.21
CA ILE A 155 -9.47 2.48 -2.59
C ILE A 155 -9.95 3.93 -2.70
N PHE A 156 -10.43 4.37 -3.85
CA PHE A 156 -10.96 5.74 -3.99
C PHE A 156 -12.21 5.97 -3.13
N LEU A 157 -13.09 5.00 -3.00
CA LEU A 157 -14.23 5.09 -2.09
C LEU A 157 -13.76 5.20 -0.64
N LEU A 158 -12.77 4.42 -0.21
CA LEU A 158 -12.24 4.49 1.16
C LEU A 158 -11.51 5.82 1.41
N ILE A 159 -10.74 6.33 0.46
CA ILE A 159 -10.14 7.68 0.56
C ILE A 159 -11.23 8.73 0.76
N SER A 160 -12.30 8.67 -0.01
CA SER A 160 -13.44 9.58 0.12
C SER A 160 -14.11 9.48 1.50
N VAL A 161 -14.25 8.26 2.03
CA VAL A 161 -14.77 8.03 3.38
C VAL A 161 -13.83 8.63 4.45
N PHE A 162 -12.51 8.42 4.35
CA PHE A 162 -11.56 8.99 5.30
C PHE A 162 -11.58 10.52 5.28
N ILE A 163 -11.68 11.14 4.10
CA ILE A 163 -11.82 12.60 3.98
C ILE A 163 -13.14 13.05 4.59
N ALA A 164 -14.25 12.39 4.29
CA ALA A 164 -15.56 12.72 4.83
C ALA A 164 -15.61 12.61 6.37
N LEU A 165 -15.02 11.58 6.96
CA LEU A 165 -14.94 11.38 8.40
C LEU A 165 -14.20 12.52 9.10
N ARG A 166 -13.19 13.12 8.46
CA ARG A 166 -12.46 14.27 9.02
C ARG A 166 -13.33 15.51 9.15
N TRP A 167 -14.23 15.72 8.19
CA TRP A 167 -15.14 16.87 8.20
C TRP A 167 -16.41 16.62 9.02
N ALA A 168 -16.87 15.37 9.06
CA ALA A 168 -18.13 15.00 9.69
C ALA A 168 -18.01 14.76 11.21
N THR A 169 -16.81 14.40 11.72
CA THR A 169 -16.66 14.03 13.15
C THR A 169 -15.75 14.99 13.90
N SER A 170 -16.24 15.52 15.01
CA SER A 170 -15.47 16.37 15.92
C SER A 170 -14.27 15.61 16.52
N LEU A 171 -14.43 14.32 16.82
CA LEU A 171 -13.34 13.46 17.31
C LEU A 171 -12.15 13.47 16.34
N TYR A 172 -12.39 13.36 15.05
CA TYR A 172 -11.31 13.35 14.07
C TYR A 172 -10.64 14.72 13.96
N SER A 173 -11.41 15.81 13.90
CA SER A 173 -10.88 17.16 13.75
C SER A 173 -10.11 17.64 14.99
N THR A 174 -10.53 17.24 16.20
CA THR A 174 -9.93 17.74 17.46
C THR A 174 -8.85 16.84 18.03
N THR A 175 -8.94 15.50 17.84
CA THR A 175 -8.02 14.56 18.49
C THR A 175 -7.06 13.86 17.55
N LEU A 176 -7.51 13.52 16.36
CA LEU A 176 -6.70 12.73 15.39
C LEU A 176 -5.99 13.62 14.36
N ASN A 177 -6.44 14.83 14.15
CA ASN A 177 -5.81 15.81 13.26
C ASN A 177 -4.71 16.61 14.00
N GLY A 178 -3.95 17.45 13.30
CA GLY A 178 -2.90 18.30 13.89
C GLY A 178 -1.55 17.58 14.09
N LEU A 179 -0.65 18.25 14.81
CA LEU A 179 0.72 17.78 15.04
C LEU A 179 0.76 16.47 15.83
N ASN A 180 1.80 15.68 15.60
CA ASN A 180 2.01 14.43 16.34
C ASN A 180 2.19 14.62 17.85
N SER A 181 2.68 15.77 18.27
CA SER A 181 2.84 16.14 19.70
C SER A 181 1.51 16.33 20.44
N GLU A 182 0.44 16.63 19.70
CA GLU A 182 -0.89 16.80 20.26
C GLU A 182 -1.62 15.45 20.26
N ASN A 183 -2.21 15.07 21.41
CA ASN A 183 -2.95 13.81 21.54
C ASN A 183 -2.19 12.57 21.01
N THR A 184 -0.89 12.49 21.26
CA THR A 184 0.01 11.43 20.75
C THR A 184 -0.54 10.03 21.02
N GLY A 185 -1.14 9.80 22.19
CA GLY A 185 -1.71 8.50 22.56
C GLY A 185 -2.80 8.03 21.58
N ALA A 186 -3.76 8.90 21.25
CA ALA A 186 -4.84 8.58 20.32
C ALA A 186 -4.31 8.30 18.90
N LYS A 187 -3.34 9.09 18.43
CA LYS A 187 -2.70 8.90 17.12
C LYS A 187 -1.88 7.63 17.05
N LEU A 188 -1.18 7.26 18.13
CA LEU A 188 -0.47 5.99 18.26
C LEU A 188 -1.43 4.80 18.21
N VAL A 189 -2.56 4.87 18.90
CA VAL A 189 -3.60 3.82 18.85
C VAL A 189 -4.11 3.66 17.43
N ALA A 190 -4.42 4.77 16.72
CA ALA A 190 -4.85 4.71 15.33
C ALA A 190 -3.79 4.08 14.40
N LEU A 191 -2.52 4.41 14.59
CA LEU A 191 -1.41 3.78 13.86
C LEU A 191 -1.34 2.27 14.13
N VAL A 192 -1.37 1.86 15.39
CA VAL A 192 -1.29 0.45 15.79
C VAL A 192 -2.46 -0.35 15.22
N ILE A 193 -3.68 0.19 15.27
CA ILE A 193 -4.86 -0.43 14.64
C ILE A 193 -4.64 -0.57 13.14
N GLY A 194 -4.17 0.49 12.45
CA GLY A 194 -3.90 0.44 11.02
C GLY A 194 -2.88 -0.62 10.64
N ILE A 195 -1.77 -0.71 11.37
CA ILE A 195 -0.73 -1.73 11.16
C ILE A 195 -1.27 -3.13 11.45
N ALA A 196 -2.01 -3.32 12.54
CA ALA A 196 -2.61 -4.62 12.88
C ALA A 196 -3.56 -5.11 11.78
N VAL A 197 -4.42 -4.22 11.27
CA VAL A 197 -5.31 -4.51 10.14
C VAL A 197 -4.49 -4.89 8.89
N TYR A 198 -3.45 -4.14 8.57
CA TYR A 198 -2.57 -4.44 7.44
C TYR A 198 -1.93 -5.83 7.55
N VAL A 199 -1.40 -6.18 8.71
CA VAL A 199 -0.75 -7.48 8.95
C VAL A 199 -1.76 -8.62 8.81
N VAL A 200 -2.94 -8.49 9.41
CA VAL A 200 -4.01 -9.50 9.32
C VAL A 200 -4.46 -9.68 7.87
N LEU A 201 -4.75 -8.58 7.16
CA LEU A 201 -5.17 -8.62 5.76
C LEU A 201 -4.08 -9.21 4.86
N SER A 202 -2.81 -8.86 5.09
CA SER A 202 -1.68 -9.40 4.33
C SER A 202 -1.53 -10.92 4.56
N ALA A 203 -1.70 -11.41 5.78
CA ALA A 203 -1.66 -12.83 6.08
C ALA A 203 -2.82 -13.60 5.41
N VAL A 204 -4.03 -13.03 5.40
CA VAL A 204 -5.19 -13.59 4.68
C VAL A 204 -4.94 -13.60 3.18
N THR A 205 -4.43 -12.48 2.64
CA THR A 205 -4.06 -12.35 1.22
C THR A 205 -3.08 -13.43 0.79
N CYS A 206 -2.02 -13.68 1.59
CA CYS A 206 -1.05 -14.74 1.32
C CYS A 206 -1.70 -16.11 1.22
N LYS A 207 -2.52 -16.47 2.21
CA LYS A 207 -3.21 -17.78 2.24
C LYS A 207 -4.12 -17.97 1.03
N LEU A 208 -4.94 -16.97 0.71
CA LEU A 208 -5.89 -17.03 -0.41
C LEU A 208 -5.15 -17.09 -1.76
N SER A 209 -4.12 -16.28 -1.92
CA SER A 209 -3.34 -16.21 -3.18
C SER A 209 -2.58 -17.51 -3.45
N MET A 210 -1.92 -18.06 -2.43
CA MET A 210 -1.24 -19.37 -2.56
C MET A 210 -2.23 -20.50 -2.92
N LYS A 211 -3.40 -20.53 -2.26
CA LYS A 211 -4.45 -21.52 -2.54
C LYS A 211 -5.00 -21.38 -3.97
N ASN A 212 -5.22 -20.16 -4.43
CA ASN A 212 -5.73 -19.90 -5.78
C ASN A 212 -4.71 -20.30 -6.83
N PHE A 213 -3.45 -19.95 -6.62
CA PHE A 213 -2.38 -20.25 -7.58
C PHE A 213 -2.10 -21.76 -7.72
N GLN A 214 -2.26 -22.57 -6.69
CA GLN A 214 -2.11 -24.03 -6.77
C GLN A 214 -3.08 -24.68 -7.77
N ARG A 215 -4.23 -24.04 -8.02
CA ARG A 215 -5.29 -24.52 -8.92
C ARG A 215 -5.14 -24.06 -10.37
N VAL A 216 -4.14 -23.23 -10.64
CA VAL A 216 -3.88 -22.75 -12.00
C VAL A 216 -3.10 -23.80 -12.75
N ASP A 217 -3.63 -24.30 -13.84
CA ASP A 217 -2.92 -25.14 -14.80
C ASP A 217 -2.20 -24.22 -15.79
N LEU A 218 -0.87 -24.30 -15.82
CA LEU A 218 0.05 -23.53 -16.67
C LEU A 218 0.84 -24.46 -17.54
#